data_5b4ceb5bc11d7fd7ca4009341e05a7f9
#
_entry.id   5b4ceb5bc11d7fd7ca4009341e05a7f9
#
_cell.length_a   1.000
_cell.length_b   1.000
_cell.length_c   1.000
_cell.angle_alpha   90.00
_cell.angle_beta   90.00
_cell.angle_gamma   90.00
#
_symmetry.space_group_name_H-M   'P 1'
#
loop_
_entity.id
_entity.type
_entity.pdbx_description
1 polymer ?
#
loop_
_entity_poly.entity_id
_entity_poly.type
_entity_poly.pdbx_seq_one_letter_code
_entity_poly.pdbx_strand_id
1 'polypeptide(L)'
;MKKVKEALSLLDEGENSIRHNRSRDIPKLRLGASSTLTRYVLLSHLENYIARFPHVRITISCQSTYQTLQLLDEEKIDLGLIGRPQKLRGYYFQPLLKIQDTFVCTQQYLENQKKLYPDEPLIQAATFMMLDEDNITRQTVNTQLKEHHVELSHILEVTTMDLLIQFAEIGLGIACVIRDFYKKRAGRRNSGGSTGRTFFSAA
;
A
#
# COMPACT_ATOMS: atom_id res chain seq x y z
N MET A 1 -10.64 2.38 -12.98
CA MET A 1 -9.93 2.25 -14.27
C MET A 1 -9.91 3.56 -15.09
N LYS A 2 -11.02 4.33 -15.20
CA LYS A 2 -11.09 5.57 -15.99
C LYS A 2 -10.09 6.65 -15.54
N LYS A 3 -10.01 6.93 -14.24
CA LYS A 3 -9.18 8.00 -13.65
C LYS A 3 -7.66 7.77 -13.71
N VAL A 4 -7.21 6.53 -13.72
CA VAL A 4 -5.77 6.22 -13.92
C VAL A 4 -5.39 6.43 -15.38
N LYS A 5 -6.31 6.16 -16.31
CA LYS A 5 -6.15 6.53 -17.73
C LYS A 5 -6.08 8.05 -17.91
N GLU A 6 -6.88 8.80 -17.15
CA GLU A 6 -6.87 10.28 -17.18
C GLU A 6 -5.56 10.84 -16.62
N ALA A 7 -5.02 10.27 -15.52
CA ALA A 7 -3.71 10.69 -15.00
C ALA A 7 -2.57 10.39 -15.98
N LEU A 8 -2.62 9.24 -16.66
CA LEU A 8 -1.67 8.91 -17.72
C LEU A 8 -1.89 9.77 -18.98
N SER A 9 -3.13 10.19 -19.28
CA SER A 9 -3.44 11.11 -20.39
C SER A 9 -2.92 12.53 -20.13
N LEU A 10 -2.93 12.99 -18.88
CA LEU A 10 -2.29 14.26 -18.50
C LEU A 10 -0.77 14.21 -18.65
N LEU A 11 -0.15 13.04 -18.46
CA LEU A 11 1.26 12.82 -18.79
C LEU A 11 1.50 12.86 -20.31
N ASP A 12 0.61 12.29 -21.11
CA ASP A 12 0.65 12.37 -22.57
C ASP A 12 0.55 13.82 -23.08
N GLU A 13 -0.30 14.65 -22.46
CA GLU A 13 -0.43 16.07 -22.79
C GLU A 13 0.81 16.89 -22.39
N GLY A 14 1.39 16.57 -21.22
CA GLY A 14 2.68 17.15 -20.78
C GLY A 14 3.82 16.79 -21.72
N GLU A 15 3.88 15.54 -22.19
CA GLU A 15 4.89 15.07 -23.15
C GLU A 15 4.75 15.75 -24.52
N ASN A 16 3.54 15.98 -25.01
CA ASN A 16 3.29 16.70 -26.26
C ASN A 16 3.73 18.17 -26.17
N SER A 17 3.63 18.80 -25.01
CA SER A 17 4.16 20.17 -24.76
C SER A 17 5.68 20.22 -24.77
N ILE A 18 6.36 19.17 -24.30
CA ILE A 18 7.83 19.06 -24.25
C ILE A 18 8.40 18.71 -25.64
N ARG A 19 7.70 17.95 -26.47
CA ARG A 19 8.13 17.64 -27.85
C ARG A 19 8.31 18.86 -28.76
N HIS A 20 7.62 19.97 -28.47
CA HIS A 20 7.78 21.22 -29.24
C HIS A 20 9.03 22.02 -28.86
N ASN A 21 9.70 21.68 -27.76
CA ASN A 21 10.88 22.41 -27.30
C ASN A 21 12.12 21.51 -27.13
N ARG A 22 12.76 21.22 -28.25
CA ARG A 22 14.20 20.90 -28.44
C ARG A 22 14.87 19.78 -27.63
N SER A 23 15.64 19.04 -28.42
CA SER A 23 16.93 18.38 -28.16
C SER A 23 16.91 16.97 -27.55
N ARG A 24 17.61 16.11 -28.19
CA ARG A 24 18.35 14.86 -27.87
C ARG A 24 18.27 14.24 -26.45
N ASP A 25 17.50 14.78 -25.50
CA ASP A 25 17.35 14.20 -24.17
C ASP A 25 16.21 13.16 -24.15
N ILE A 26 16.56 11.96 -23.75
CA ILE A 26 15.59 10.88 -23.51
C ILE A 26 14.61 11.38 -22.45
N PRO A 27 13.28 11.40 -22.72
CA PRO A 27 12.29 11.81 -21.74
C PRO A 27 12.45 11.01 -20.46
N LYS A 28 12.41 11.69 -19.32
CA LYS A 28 12.56 11.06 -18.00
C LYS A 28 11.26 11.23 -17.23
N LEU A 29 10.79 10.14 -16.58
CA LEU A 29 9.67 10.15 -15.66
C LEU A 29 10.16 9.65 -14.29
N ARG A 30 10.15 10.55 -13.31
CA ARG A 30 10.61 10.24 -11.94
C ARG A 30 9.39 10.11 -11.04
N LEU A 31 9.18 8.92 -10.50
CA LEU A 31 8.04 8.57 -9.66
C LEU A 31 8.49 8.31 -8.23
N GLY A 32 7.69 8.78 -7.26
CA GLY A 32 7.82 8.39 -5.86
C GLY A 32 6.58 7.62 -5.41
N ALA A 33 6.77 6.51 -4.70
CA ALA A 33 5.66 5.75 -4.13
C ALA A 33 6.14 4.85 -3.00
N SER A 34 5.25 4.40 -2.10
CA SER A 34 5.60 3.32 -1.19
C SER A 34 5.80 2.00 -1.96
N SER A 35 6.58 1.08 -1.39
CA SER A 35 6.77 -0.27 -1.96
C SER A 35 5.43 -0.99 -2.19
N THR A 36 4.50 -0.83 -1.27
CA THR A 36 3.13 -1.35 -1.34
C THR A 36 2.37 -0.79 -2.54
N LEU A 37 2.30 0.53 -2.69
CA LEU A 37 1.61 1.18 -3.80
C LEU A 37 2.29 0.90 -5.14
N THR A 38 3.62 0.85 -5.16
CA THR A 38 4.39 0.44 -6.35
C THR A 38 3.97 -0.96 -6.79
N ARG A 39 3.96 -1.94 -5.89
CA ARG A 39 3.66 -3.33 -6.20
C ARG A 39 2.22 -3.57 -6.61
N TYR A 40 1.26 -3.04 -5.84
CA TYR A 40 -0.14 -3.41 -6.00
C TYR A 40 -0.94 -2.48 -6.91
N VAL A 41 -0.43 -1.27 -7.16
CA VAL A 41 -1.08 -0.26 -8.00
C VAL A 41 -0.23 0.06 -9.23
N LEU A 42 0.97 0.62 -9.01
CA LEU A 42 1.78 1.20 -10.09
C LEU A 42 2.21 0.15 -11.11
N LEU A 43 2.69 -1.01 -10.67
CA LEU A 43 3.26 -2.04 -11.55
C LEU A 43 2.30 -2.48 -12.66
N SER A 44 1.00 -2.64 -12.35
CA SER A 44 0.00 -3.05 -13.34
C SER A 44 -0.29 -2.00 -14.43
N HIS A 45 0.08 -0.75 -14.18
CA HIS A 45 -0.08 0.36 -15.13
C HIS A 45 1.21 0.64 -15.89
N LEU A 46 2.37 0.41 -15.25
CA LEU A 46 3.67 0.59 -15.89
C LEU A 46 3.88 -0.35 -17.08
N GLU A 47 3.38 -1.58 -17.03
CA GLU A 47 3.49 -2.54 -18.13
C GLU A 47 2.91 -1.96 -19.42
N ASN A 48 1.68 -1.43 -19.36
CA ASN A 48 1.04 -0.80 -20.51
C ASN A 48 1.73 0.50 -20.93
N TYR A 49 2.23 1.28 -19.96
CA TYR A 49 2.92 2.53 -20.24
C TYR A 49 4.24 2.29 -20.96
N ILE A 50 5.05 1.34 -20.49
CA ILE A 50 6.34 1.00 -21.11
C ILE A 50 6.13 0.46 -22.52
N ALA A 51 5.10 -0.38 -22.75
CA ALA A 51 4.77 -0.88 -24.07
C ALA A 51 4.41 0.25 -25.06
N ARG A 52 3.75 1.31 -24.57
CA ARG A 52 3.34 2.44 -25.40
C ARG A 52 4.46 3.48 -25.58
N PHE A 53 5.31 3.66 -24.56
CA PHE A 53 6.38 4.67 -24.52
C PHE A 53 7.75 4.04 -24.19
N PRO A 54 8.29 3.18 -25.06
CA PRO A 54 9.53 2.41 -24.77
C PRO A 54 10.78 3.31 -24.67
N HIS A 55 10.73 4.54 -25.16
CA HIS A 55 11.82 5.51 -25.14
C HIS A 55 11.91 6.33 -23.86
N VAL A 56 10.89 6.25 -22.97
CA VAL A 56 10.88 7.01 -21.71
C VAL A 56 11.72 6.28 -20.66
N ARG A 57 12.65 7.00 -20.04
CA ARG A 57 13.40 6.49 -18.89
C ARG A 57 12.59 6.70 -17.61
N ILE A 58 12.20 5.62 -16.96
CA ILE A 58 11.45 5.66 -15.71
C ILE A 58 12.39 5.43 -14.53
N THR A 59 12.27 6.27 -13.51
CA THR A 59 12.90 6.08 -12.20
C THR A 59 11.82 6.01 -11.13
N ILE A 60 11.91 5.03 -10.22
CA ILE A 60 10.96 4.86 -9.13
C ILE A 60 11.72 4.89 -7.81
N SER A 61 11.37 5.85 -6.96
CA SER A 61 11.88 5.98 -5.60
C SER A 61 10.85 5.43 -4.62
N CYS A 62 11.19 4.29 -3.95
CA CYS A 62 10.30 3.68 -2.97
C CYS A 62 10.56 4.29 -1.59
N GLN A 63 9.63 5.15 -1.13
CA GLN A 63 9.73 5.93 0.10
C GLN A 63 8.39 5.98 0.83
N SER A 64 8.38 6.47 2.09
CA SER A 64 7.14 6.78 2.81
C SER A 64 6.38 7.92 2.13
N THR A 65 5.11 8.13 2.51
CA THR A 65 4.30 9.25 2.01
C THR A 65 5.00 10.59 2.25
N TYR A 66 5.52 10.80 3.45
CA TYR A 66 6.17 12.08 3.82
C TYR A 66 7.48 12.31 3.06
N GLN A 67 8.30 11.28 2.93
CA GLN A 67 9.54 11.35 2.14
C GLN A 67 9.23 11.56 0.64
N THR A 68 8.15 10.98 0.13
CA THR A 68 7.71 11.21 -1.26
C THR A 68 7.31 12.67 -1.46
N LEU A 69 6.59 13.29 -0.51
CA LEU A 69 6.27 14.71 -0.57
C LEU A 69 7.53 15.58 -0.52
N GLN A 70 8.49 15.25 0.33
CA GLN A 70 9.78 15.95 0.38
C GLN A 70 10.52 15.86 -0.96
N LEU A 71 10.53 14.70 -1.62
CA LEU A 71 11.15 14.56 -2.94
C LEU A 71 10.44 15.38 -4.02
N LEU A 72 9.12 15.61 -3.90
CA LEU A 72 8.37 16.53 -4.76
C LEU A 72 8.79 17.99 -4.52
N ASP A 73 8.89 18.40 -3.25
CA ASP A 73 9.33 19.76 -2.89
C ASP A 73 10.75 20.07 -3.36
N GLU A 74 11.62 19.06 -3.33
CA GLU A 74 13.00 19.13 -3.82
C GLU A 74 13.13 18.95 -5.35
N GLU A 75 11.99 18.85 -6.07
CA GLU A 75 11.94 18.59 -7.53
C GLU A 75 12.73 17.36 -7.98
N LYS A 76 12.94 16.39 -7.08
CA LYS A 76 13.66 15.14 -7.36
C LYS A 76 12.77 14.10 -8.04
N ILE A 77 11.46 14.22 -7.92
CA ILE A 77 10.45 13.41 -8.61
C ILE A 77 9.40 14.30 -9.25
N ASP A 78 8.74 13.79 -10.30
CA ASP A 78 7.73 14.50 -11.06
C ASP A 78 6.31 14.20 -10.54
N LEU A 79 6.10 12.99 -10.03
CA LEU A 79 4.82 12.51 -9.50
C LEU A 79 5.02 11.65 -8.25
N GLY A 80 4.13 11.82 -7.27
CA GLY A 80 4.04 10.98 -6.08
C GLY A 80 2.74 10.16 -6.05
N LEU A 81 2.85 8.84 -5.95
CA LEU A 81 1.71 7.96 -5.64
C LEU A 81 1.71 7.67 -4.13
N ILE A 82 0.81 8.32 -3.41
CA ILE A 82 0.81 8.33 -1.93
C ILE A 82 -0.56 7.97 -1.35
N GLY A 83 -0.60 7.51 -0.11
CA GLY A 83 -1.78 7.58 0.72
C GLY A 83 -2.08 9.04 1.07
N ARG A 84 -3.36 9.43 1.11
CA ARG A 84 -3.74 10.81 1.40
C ARG A 84 -3.43 11.16 2.85
N PRO A 85 -2.48 12.06 3.14
CA PRO A 85 -2.24 12.53 4.49
C PRO A 85 -3.35 13.48 4.95
N GLN A 86 -3.50 13.66 6.27
CA GLN A 86 -4.51 14.57 6.84
C GLN A 86 -4.32 16.02 6.40
N LYS A 87 -3.07 16.46 6.23
CA LYS A 87 -2.72 17.81 5.78
C LYS A 87 -1.96 17.71 4.46
N LEU A 88 -2.58 18.16 3.38
CA LEU A 88 -1.99 18.23 2.05
C LEU A 88 -2.22 19.65 1.51
N ARG A 89 -1.22 20.51 1.61
CA ARG A 89 -1.27 21.88 1.10
C ARG A 89 -0.17 22.09 0.06
N GLY A 90 -0.44 22.85 -0.98
CA GLY A 90 0.57 23.21 -2.00
C GLY A 90 0.73 22.18 -3.12
N TYR A 91 0.00 21.06 -3.10
CA TYR A 91 0.07 20.04 -4.13
C TYR A 91 -1.23 19.90 -4.90
N TYR A 92 -1.15 19.61 -6.19
CA TYR A 92 -2.28 19.10 -6.94
C TYR A 92 -2.46 17.62 -6.59
N PHE A 93 -3.63 17.26 -6.04
CA PHE A 93 -3.93 15.91 -5.62
C PHE A 93 -5.12 15.33 -6.39
N GLN A 94 -4.88 14.24 -7.11
CA GLN A 94 -5.90 13.50 -7.85
C GLN A 94 -6.20 12.17 -7.15
N PRO A 95 -7.40 11.95 -6.58
CA PRO A 95 -7.77 10.66 -6.01
C PRO A 95 -7.85 9.58 -7.10
N LEU A 96 -7.13 8.47 -6.93
CA LEU A 96 -7.10 7.36 -7.88
C LEU A 96 -8.02 6.21 -7.46
N LEU A 97 -7.92 5.77 -6.20
CA LEU A 97 -8.69 4.66 -5.66
C LEU A 97 -8.92 4.85 -4.15
N LYS A 98 -9.96 4.23 -3.64
CA LYS A 98 -10.18 4.07 -2.20
C LYS A 98 -9.57 2.74 -1.78
N ILE A 99 -8.83 2.75 -0.68
CA ILE A 99 -8.30 1.56 -0.04
C ILE A 99 -9.00 1.37 1.30
N GLN A 100 -9.10 0.13 1.74
CA GLN A 100 -9.70 -0.25 3.02
C GLN A 100 -8.73 -1.16 3.74
N ASP A 101 -8.43 -0.82 4.98
CA ASP A 101 -7.64 -1.65 5.87
C ASP A 101 -8.51 -2.74 6.49
N THR A 102 -7.92 -3.87 6.82
CA THR A 102 -8.57 -5.00 7.47
C THR A 102 -7.56 -5.79 8.29
N PHE A 103 -8.03 -6.51 9.30
CA PHE A 103 -7.23 -7.45 10.06
C PHE A 103 -7.39 -8.86 9.54
N VAL A 104 -6.27 -9.57 9.37
CA VAL A 104 -6.26 -10.95 8.87
C VAL A 104 -5.35 -11.83 9.71
N CYS A 105 -5.76 -13.07 9.94
CA CYS A 105 -4.95 -14.10 10.58
C CYS A 105 -5.41 -15.48 10.12
N THR A 106 -4.70 -16.53 10.54
CA THR A 106 -5.15 -17.91 10.31
C THR A 106 -6.19 -18.33 11.36
N GLN A 107 -7.09 -19.24 10.98
CA GLN A 107 -8.02 -19.87 11.90
C GLN A 107 -7.29 -20.55 13.05
N GLN A 108 -6.20 -21.26 12.76
CA GLN A 108 -5.36 -21.94 13.75
C GLN A 108 -4.82 -20.97 14.82
N TYR A 109 -4.41 -19.76 14.41
CA TYR A 109 -3.96 -18.74 15.34
C TYR A 109 -5.07 -18.34 16.31
N LEU A 110 -6.27 -18.06 15.82
CA LEU A 110 -7.43 -17.71 16.66
C LEU A 110 -7.80 -18.84 17.64
N GLU A 111 -7.78 -20.08 17.18
CA GLU A 111 -8.08 -21.24 18.02
C GLU A 111 -7.02 -21.42 19.12
N ASN A 112 -5.74 -21.21 18.78
CA ASN A 112 -4.65 -21.25 19.74
C ASN A 112 -4.78 -20.14 20.79
N GLN A 113 -5.09 -18.91 20.40
CA GLN A 113 -5.30 -17.80 21.33
C GLN A 113 -6.44 -18.09 22.32
N LYS A 114 -7.57 -18.59 21.84
CA LYS A 114 -8.72 -18.97 22.68
C LYS A 114 -8.38 -20.09 23.68
N LYS A 115 -7.48 -21.02 23.31
CA LYS A 115 -7.04 -22.10 24.23
C LYS A 115 -6.05 -21.60 25.28
N LEU A 116 -5.15 -20.70 24.89
CA LEU A 116 -4.10 -20.18 25.79
C LEU A 116 -4.66 -19.13 26.77
N TYR A 117 -5.61 -18.32 26.30
CA TYR A 117 -6.18 -17.18 27.02
C TYR A 117 -7.71 -17.22 26.97
N PRO A 118 -8.37 -18.22 27.60
CA PRO A 118 -9.81 -18.44 27.47
C PRO A 118 -10.66 -17.29 28.05
N ASP A 119 -10.14 -16.61 29.06
CA ASP A 119 -10.85 -15.54 29.79
C ASP A 119 -10.44 -14.14 29.36
N GLU A 120 -9.49 -14.00 28.44
CA GLU A 120 -9.01 -12.71 27.97
C GLU A 120 -9.64 -12.32 26.63
N PRO A 121 -10.05 -11.06 26.44
CA PRO A 121 -10.45 -10.54 25.15
C PRO A 121 -9.32 -10.69 24.13
N LEU A 122 -9.64 -11.12 22.90
CA LEU A 122 -8.66 -11.33 21.83
C LEU A 122 -7.79 -10.09 21.60
N ILE A 123 -8.36 -8.89 21.78
CA ILE A 123 -7.67 -7.62 21.59
C ILE A 123 -6.54 -7.39 22.61
N GLN A 124 -6.61 -8.03 23.77
CA GLN A 124 -5.59 -7.96 24.82
C GLN A 124 -4.58 -9.10 24.71
N ALA A 125 -5.05 -10.31 24.37
CA ALA A 125 -4.23 -11.50 24.32
C ALA A 125 -3.43 -11.63 23.01
N ALA A 126 -3.96 -11.17 21.88
CA ALA A 126 -3.36 -11.39 20.57
C ALA A 126 -2.23 -10.43 20.24
N THR A 127 -1.24 -10.90 19.47
CA THR A 127 -0.23 -10.07 18.85
C THR A 127 -0.79 -9.46 17.56
N PHE A 128 -0.88 -8.14 17.51
CA PHE A 128 -1.25 -7.38 16.33
C PHE A 128 0.00 -6.94 15.57
N MET A 129 0.07 -7.30 14.30
CA MET A 129 1.18 -6.94 13.42
C MET A 129 0.78 -5.76 12.56
N MET A 130 1.53 -4.68 12.60
CA MET A 130 1.23 -3.43 11.92
C MET A 130 2.48 -2.87 11.24
N LEU A 131 2.30 -1.99 10.27
CA LEU A 131 3.40 -1.22 9.71
C LEU A 131 3.99 -0.26 10.75
N ASP A 132 5.18 0.26 10.50
CA ASP A 132 5.83 1.27 11.35
C ASP A 132 4.97 2.53 11.53
N GLU A 133 5.24 3.31 12.58
CA GLU A 133 4.42 4.47 12.97
C GLU A 133 4.42 5.60 11.94
N ASP A 134 5.47 5.71 11.13
CA ASP A 134 5.57 6.71 10.06
C ASP A 134 4.73 6.36 8.83
N ASN A 135 4.16 5.16 8.79
CA ASN A 135 3.34 4.71 7.69
C ASN A 135 1.92 5.30 7.76
N ILE A 136 1.44 5.83 6.64
CA ILE A 136 0.12 6.47 6.56
C ILE A 136 -1.05 5.51 6.88
N THR A 137 -0.92 4.23 6.50
CA THR A 137 -1.90 3.18 6.83
C THR A 137 -1.94 2.98 8.35
N ARG A 138 -0.77 2.85 9.00
CA ARG A 138 -0.67 2.72 10.46
C ARG A 138 -1.32 3.92 11.17
N GLN A 139 -1.01 5.15 10.74
CA GLN A 139 -1.57 6.37 11.32
C GLN A 139 -3.09 6.43 11.16
N THR A 140 -3.61 6.03 10.00
CA THR A 140 -5.06 5.96 9.76
C THR A 140 -5.73 4.97 10.70
N VAL A 141 -5.18 3.77 10.82
CA VAL A 141 -5.71 2.72 11.71
C VAL A 141 -5.61 3.15 13.18
N ASN A 142 -4.49 3.72 13.61
CA ASN A 142 -4.33 4.23 14.97
C ASN A 142 -5.38 5.31 15.31
N THR A 143 -5.71 6.18 14.34
CA THR A 143 -6.75 7.20 14.53
C THR A 143 -8.11 6.52 14.72
N GLN A 144 -8.47 5.55 13.89
CA GLN A 144 -9.73 4.82 14.02
C GLN A 144 -9.82 4.03 15.35
N LEU A 145 -8.74 3.34 15.75
CA LEU A 145 -8.70 2.64 17.04
C LEU A 145 -8.93 3.59 18.20
N LYS A 146 -8.31 4.78 18.20
CA LYS A 146 -8.51 5.82 19.22
C LYS A 146 -9.95 6.34 19.23
N GLU A 147 -10.54 6.61 18.07
CA GLU A 147 -11.93 7.07 17.94
C GLU A 147 -12.93 6.06 18.52
N HIS A 148 -12.62 4.76 18.42
CA HIS A 148 -13.43 3.66 18.97
C HIS A 148 -13.01 3.23 20.38
N HIS A 149 -12.09 3.94 21.04
CA HIS A 149 -11.55 3.62 22.37
C HIS A 149 -10.97 2.20 22.46
N VAL A 150 -10.33 1.75 21.39
CA VAL A 150 -9.71 0.43 21.27
C VAL A 150 -8.20 0.57 21.45
N GLU A 151 -7.63 -0.15 22.43
CA GLU A 151 -6.20 -0.23 22.67
C GLU A 151 -5.70 -1.65 22.40
N LEU A 152 -4.64 -1.75 21.60
CA LEU A 152 -3.96 -3.01 21.31
C LEU A 152 -2.83 -3.20 22.30
N SER A 153 -2.84 -4.30 23.07
CA SER A 153 -1.83 -4.54 24.12
C SER A 153 -0.49 -4.97 23.57
N HIS A 154 -0.47 -5.76 22.49
CA HIS A 154 0.75 -6.32 21.91
C HIS A 154 0.84 -5.97 20.42
N ILE A 155 1.75 -5.05 20.08
CA ILE A 155 2.00 -4.65 18.69
C ILE A 155 3.38 -5.12 18.28
N LEU A 156 3.44 -5.85 17.16
CA LEU A 156 4.66 -6.21 16.44
C LEU A 156 4.76 -5.32 15.19
N GLU A 157 5.79 -4.49 15.14
CA GLU A 157 6.02 -3.63 13.96
C GLU A 157 6.74 -4.39 12.87
N VAL A 158 6.27 -4.21 11.64
CA VAL A 158 6.78 -4.85 10.43
C VAL A 158 6.94 -3.81 9.33
N THR A 159 8.08 -3.75 8.69
CA THR A 159 8.43 -2.68 7.75
C THR A 159 7.69 -2.72 6.41
N THR A 160 7.14 -3.88 6.00
CA THR A 160 6.47 -4.00 4.70
C THR A 160 5.16 -4.77 4.77
N MET A 161 4.20 -4.37 3.94
CA MET A 161 2.92 -5.05 3.78
C MET A 161 3.07 -6.52 3.35
N ASP A 162 4.05 -6.82 2.53
CA ASP A 162 4.31 -8.19 2.07
C ASP A 162 4.73 -9.12 3.22
N LEU A 163 5.55 -8.63 4.13
CA LEU A 163 5.95 -9.37 5.34
C LEU A 163 4.78 -9.52 6.30
N LEU A 164 3.97 -8.48 6.50
CA LEU A 164 2.74 -8.57 7.30
C LEU A 164 1.85 -9.72 6.83
N ILE A 165 1.60 -9.77 5.52
CA ILE A 165 0.77 -10.83 4.93
C ILE A 165 1.42 -12.21 5.13
N GLN A 166 2.74 -12.34 4.91
CA GLN A 166 3.44 -13.60 5.08
C GLN A 166 3.44 -14.08 6.54
N PHE A 167 3.64 -13.19 7.49
CA PHE A 167 3.60 -13.52 8.92
C PHE A 167 2.19 -13.93 9.36
N ALA A 168 1.15 -13.27 8.84
CA ALA A 168 -0.23 -13.71 9.08
C ALA A 168 -0.48 -15.11 8.49
N GLU A 169 0.03 -15.41 7.30
CA GLU A 169 -0.10 -16.70 6.62
C GLU A 169 0.53 -17.87 7.40
N ILE A 170 1.62 -17.62 8.12
CA ILE A 170 2.26 -18.63 8.98
C ILE A 170 1.68 -18.70 10.40
N GLY A 171 0.71 -17.81 10.71
CA GLY A 171 0.04 -17.80 12.02
C GLY A 171 0.83 -17.12 13.12
N LEU A 172 1.70 -16.15 12.81
CA LEU A 172 2.48 -15.40 13.79
C LEU A 172 1.62 -14.45 14.62
N GLY A 173 0.56 -13.90 14.03
CA GLY A 173 -0.32 -12.93 14.68
C GLY A 173 -1.46 -12.47 13.77
N ILE A 174 -2.14 -11.40 14.18
CA ILE A 174 -3.19 -10.70 13.44
C ILE A 174 -2.56 -9.52 12.70
N ALA A 175 -2.52 -9.57 11.37
CA ALA A 175 -1.91 -8.52 10.55
C ALA A 175 -2.94 -7.49 10.09
N CYS A 176 -2.61 -6.20 10.23
CA CYS A 176 -3.33 -5.11 9.59
C CYS A 176 -2.86 -4.94 8.15
N VAL A 177 -3.73 -5.20 7.19
CA VAL A 177 -3.39 -5.21 5.76
C VAL A 177 -4.42 -4.45 4.93
N ILE A 178 -4.02 -3.99 3.74
CA ILE A 178 -4.96 -3.44 2.77
C ILE A 178 -5.75 -4.59 2.13
N ARG A 179 -7.06 -4.56 2.32
CA ARG A 179 -8.00 -5.64 1.95
C ARG A 179 -7.86 -6.11 0.51
N ASP A 180 -7.81 -5.17 -0.44
CA ASP A 180 -7.77 -5.53 -1.86
C ASP A 180 -6.42 -6.11 -2.28
N PHE A 181 -5.33 -5.70 -1.62
CA PHE A 181 -3.99 -6.22 -1.89
C PHE A 181 -3.86 -7.64 -1.36
N TYR A 182 -4.39 -7.89 -0.17
CA TYR A 182 -4.48 -9.22 0.40
C TYR A 182 -5.29 -10.17 -0.51
N LYS A 183 -6.49 -9.76 -0.98
CA LYS A 183 -7.32 -10.55 -1.89
C LYS A 183 -6.60 -10.89 -3.20
N LYS A 184 -5.92 -9.93 -3.83
CA LYS A 184 -5.13 -10.16 -5.05
C LYS A 184 -4.04 -11.22 -4.83
N ARG A 185 -3.40 -11.22 -3.66
CA ARG A 185 -2.36 -12.20 -3.32
C ARG A 185 -2.95 -13.58 -3.05
N ALA A 186 -4.01 -13.67 -2.27
CA ALA A 186 -4.72 -14.91 -1.97
C ALA A 186 -5.27 -15.58 -3.24
N GLY A 187 -5.85 -14.81 -4.16
CA GLY A 187 -6.35 -15.31 -5.44
C GLY A 187 -5.26 -15.90 -6.35
N ARG A 188 -4.06 -15.30 -6.36
CA ARG A 188 -2.91 -15.84 -7.11
C ARG A 188 -2.38 -17.16 -6.55
N ARG A 189 -2.54 -17.42 -5.26
CA ARG A 189 -2.12 -18.68 -4.61
C ARG A 189 -3.11 -19.82 -4.83
N ASN A 190 -4.41 -19.54 -4.86
CA ASN A 190 -5.44 -20.56 -5.08
C ASN A 190 -5.39 -21.16 -6.48
N SER A 191 -4.82 -20.45 -7.47
CA SER A 191 -4.54 -21.01 -8.80
C SER A 191 -3.35 -21.99 -8.84
N GLY A 192 -2.61 -22.13 -7.75
CA GLY A 192 -1.43 -22.98 -7.60
C GLY A 192 -1.57 -24.19 -6.65
N GLY A 193 -2.80 -24.60 -6.28
CA GLY A 193 -3.05 -25.88 -5.61
C GLY A 193 -2.57 -25.99 -4.15
N SER A 194 -2.76 -24.99 -3.31
CA SER A 194 -2.47 -25.06 -1.87
C SER A 194 -3.75 -25.03 -1.04
N THR A 195 -3.86 -26.02 -0.17
CA THR A 195 -4.88 -26.28 0.84
C THR A 195 -5.42 -25.02 1.52
N GLY A 196 -6.76 -24.90 1.52
CA GLY A 196 -7.53 -23.79 2.02
C GLY A 196 -7.18 -23.36 3.45
N ARG A 197 -6.49 -22.23 3.57
CA ARG A 197 -6.36 -21.48 4.80
C ARG A 197 -7.47 -20.43 4.80
N THR A 198 -8.45 -20.63 5.67
CA THR A 198 -9.55 -19.68 5.86
C THR A 198 -9.03 -18.51 6.66
N PHE A 199 -9.14 -17.30 6.11
CA PHE A 199 -8.78 -16.06 6.80
C PHE A 199 -10.06 -15.32 7.18
N PHE A 200 -10.13 -14.81 8.41
CA PHE A 200 -11.20 -13.98 8.88
C PHE A 200 -10.84 -12.51 8.72
N SER A 201 -11.77 -11.74 8.15
CA SER A 201 -11.73 -10.29 8.16
C SER A 201 -12.65 -9.87 9.32
N ALA A 202 -12.09 -9.22 10.34
CA ALA A 202 -12.91 -8.46 11.28
C ALA A 202 -13.33 -7.18 10.54
N ALA A 203 -14.65 -7.01 10.37
CA ALA A 203 -15.25 -5.79 9.84
C ALA A 203 -15.31 -4.74 10.95
#